data_73d0cb0a66bcfcc2538cccabb1faf77a
#
_entry.id   73d0cb0a66bcfcc2538cccabb1faf77a
#
_cell.length_a   1.000
_cell.length_b   1.000
_cell.length_c   1.000
_cell.angle_alpha   90.00
_cell.angle_beta   90.00
_cell.angle_gamma   90.00
#
_symmetry.space_group_name_H-M   'P 1'
#
loop_
_entity.id
_entity.type
_entity.pdbx_description
1 polymer ?
#
loop_
_entity_poly.entity_id
_entity_poly.type
_entity_poly.pdbx_seq_one_letter_code
_entity_poly.pdbx_strand_id
1 'polypeptide(L)'
;MSLAENLTAVQQAITAACRRAGRDPKSVTLLAVSKGMPPELVREAAALGQTLFGENKVQEAKAKIPLCPGRLRWQMIGHLQSNKCRDAVHLFEMIQSVDTPGLAEEINRWAEKQAKTMPVLLEVNLAGESTKFGFSPDRLLAELGALNALPKIEVHGLMTIAPWAPEPEKVRPLFRKLRELKLQCEDKLGASLPHLSMGMSGDFTVAIEEGATIVRIGTALFGPRPKAARPPASEGGG
;
A
#
# COMPACT_ATOMS: atom_id res chain seq x y z
N MET A 1 19.59 -11.33 10.95
CA MET A 1 18.88 -10.45 11.92
C MET A 1 17.50 -11.05 12.18
N SER A 2 17.05 -11.05 13.41
CA SER A 2 15.70 -11.46 13.80
C SER A 2 14.64 -10.45 13.33
N LEU A 3 13.38 -10.85 13.31
CA LEU A 3 12.28 -9.94 12.98
C LEU A 3 12.23 -8.74 13.94
N ALA A 4 12.50 -8.96 15.23
CA ALA A 4 12.54 -7.88 16.23
C ALA A 4 13.64 -6.84 15.95
N GLU A 5 14.85 -7.30 15.61
CA GLU A 5 15.96 -6.42 15.21
C GLU A 5 15.60 -5.62 13.94
N ASN A 6 15.03 -6.29 12.93
CA ASN A 6 14.60 -5.64 11.70
C ASN A 6 13.53 -4.58 11.96
N LEU A 7 12.51 -4.90 12.76
CA LEU A 7 11.43 -3.95 13.12
C LEU A 7 12.00 -2.73 13.83
N THR A 8 12.90 -2.94 14.80
CA THR A 8 13.57 -1.86 15.52
C THR A 8 14.39 -0.98 14.57
N ALA A 9 15.16 -1.58 13.67
CA ALA A 9 15.98 -0.85 12.70
C ALA A 9 15.10 0.00 11.74
N VAL A 10 14.00 -0.57 11.25
CA VAL A 10 13.04 0.15 10.39
C VAL A 10 12.41 1.34 11.14
N GLN A 11 11.98 1.15 12.38
CA GLN A 11 11.39 2.21 13.20
C GLN A 11 12.38 3.34 13.51
N GLN A 12 13.63 2.99 13.80
CA GLN A 12 14.71 3.96 13.98
C GLN A 12 14.99 4.75 12.70
N ALA A 13 15.03 4.09 11.55
CA ALA A 13 15.22 4.74 10.25
C ALA A 13 14.05 5.68 9.89
N ILE A 14 12.80 5.31 10.17
CA ILE A 14 11.63 6.18 10.04
C ILE A 14 11.80 7.42 10.92
N THR A 15 12.14 7.23 12.20
CA THR A 15 12.33 8.31 13.15
C THR A 15 13.44 9.27 12.69
N ALA A 16 14.57 8.73 12.23
CA ALA A 16 15.70 9.52 11.74
C ALA A 16 15.32 10.33 10.48
N ALA A 17 14.60 9.72 9.52
CA ALA A 17 14.15 10.41 8.31
C ALA A 17 13.14 11.54 8.64
N CYS A 18 12.20 11.29 9.57
CA CYS A 18 11.28 12.30 10.05
C CYS A 18 12.02 13.48 10.68
N ARG A 19 13.00 13.23 11.52
CA ARG A 19 13.83 14.28 12.16
C ARG A 19 14.56 15.14 11.12
N ARG A 20 15.18 14.51 10.09
CA ARG A 20 15.82 15.26 9.00
C ARG A 20 14.87 16.15 8.24
N ALA A 21 13.62 15.71 8.11
CA ALA A 21 12.55 16.47 7.42
C ALA A 21 11.79 17.45 8.33
N GLY A 22 12.14 17.60 9.61
CA GLY A 22 11.42 18.44 10.57
C GLY A 22 9.98 17.94 10.85
N ARG A 23 9.74 16.62 10.74
CA ARG A 23 8.42 16.01 10.90
C ARG A 23 8.31 15.21 12.21
N ASP A 24 7.10 15.15 12.75
CA ASP A 24 6.80 14.21 13.84
C ASP A 24 6.85 12.76 13.31
N PRO A 25 7.63 11.85 13.93
CA PRO A 25 7.62 10.43 13.59
C PRO A 25 6.22 9.78 13.62
N LYS A 26 5.31 10.27 14.44
CA LYS A 26 3.91 9.81 14.50
C LYS A 26 3.12 10.15 13.24
N SER A 27 3.60 11.06 12.40
CA SER A 27 2.97 11.38 11.10
C SER A 27 3.21 10.34 10.02
N VAL A 28 4.02 9.31 10.30
CA VAL A 28 4.36 8.25 9.35
C VAL A 28 3.93 6.89 9.88
N THR A 29 3.10 6.22 9.12
CA THR A 29 2.62 4.86 9.42
C THR A 29 3.47 3.82 8.71
N LEU A 30 3.98 2.85 9.46
CA LEU A 30 4.60 1.65 8.92
C LEU A 30 3.52 0.63 8.55
N LEU A 31 3.38 0.33 7.26
CA LEU A 31 2.59 -0.78 6.74
C LEU A 31 3.54 -1.96 6.46
N ALA A 32 3.38 -3.04 7.22
CA ALA A 32 4.18 -4.25 7.05
C ALA A 32 3.66 -5.07 5.87
N VAL A 33 4.46 -5.21 4.81
CA VAL A 33 4.06 -5.94 3.59
C VAL A 33 4.32 -7.42 3.77
N SER A 34 3.26 -8.18 4.03
CA SER A 34 3.32 -9.63 4.36
C SER A 34 3.05 -10.56 3.18
N LYS A 35 3.00 -10.01 1.95
CA LYS A 35 2.82 -10.83 0.73
C LYS A 35 3.87 -11.93 0.61
N GLY A 36 3.44 -13.17 0.40
CA GLY A 36 4.32 -14.35 0.28
C GLY A 36 4.95 -14.77 1.60
N MET A 37 4.56 -14.18 2.74
CA MET A 37 5.01 -14.58 4.06
C MET A 37 3.96 -15.48 4.73
N PRO A 38 4.39 -16.51 5.50
CA PRO A 38 3.48 -17.37 6.23
C PRO A 38 2.82 -16.64 7.40
N PRO A 39 1.63 -17.11 7.87
CA PRO A 39 0.90 -16.48 8.99
C PRO A 39 1.72 -16.40 10.29
N GLU A 40 2.67 -17.31 10.50
CA GLU A 40 3.57 -17.37 11.66
C GLU A 40 4.38 -16.08 11.80
N LEU A 41 4.97 -15.59 10.71
CA LEU A 41 5.73 -14.34 10.71
C LEU A 41 4.83 -13.12 10.94
N VAL A 42 3.59 -13.16 10.46
CA VAL A 42 2.61 -12.11 10.78
C VAL A 42 2.27 -12.10 12.26
N ARG A 43 2.06 -13.29 12.88
CA ARG A 43 1.81 -13.41 14.32
C ARG A 43 3.02 -12.95 15.15
N GLU A 44 4.24 -13.28 14.72
CA GLU A 44 5.47 -12.81 15.38
C GLU A 44 5.58 -11.28 15.31
N ALA A 45 5.37 -10.67 14.13
CA ALA A 45 5.35 -9.21 14.00
C ALA A 45 4.25 -8.56 14.86
N ALA A 46 3.08 -9.19 14.94
CA ALA A 46 1.97 -8.72 15.78
C ALA A 46 2.29 -8.79 17.28
N ALA A 47 3.02 -9.80 17.72
CA ALA A 47 3.51 -9.91 19.11
C ALA A 47 4.52 -8.80 19.44
N LEU A 48 5.26 -8.31 18.44
CA LEU A 48 6.19 -7.17 18.56
C LEU A 48 5.48 -5.81 18.41
N GLY A 49 4.15 -5.77 18.32
CA GLY A 49 3.35 -4.54 18.26
C GLY A 49 3.01 -4.03 16.86
N GLN A 50 3.40 -4.73 15.79
CA GLN A 50 2.96 -4.35 14.45
C GLN A 50 1.48 -4.73 14.24
N THR A 51 0.64 -3.74 13.89
CA THR A 51 -0.81 -3.96 13.78
C THR A 51 -1.35 -3.77 12.37
N LEU A 52 -0.64 -3.07 11.49
CA LEU A 52 -1.08 -2.77 10.12
C LEU A 52 -0.27 -3.57 9.10
N PHE A 53 -0.97 -4.34 8.27
CA PHE A 53 -0.38 -5.21 7.26
C PHE A 53 -0.91 -4.92 5.86
N GLY A 54 -0.09 -5.18 4.84
CA GLY A 54 -0.45 -5.02 3.44
C GLY A 54 -0.32 -6.30 2.63
N GLU A 55 -1.33 -6.59 1.83
CA GLU A 55 -1.37 -7.74 0.94
C GLU A 55 -1.53 -7.33 -0.53
N ASN A 56 -0.91 -8.13 -1.42
CA ASN A 56 -0.97 -7.87 -2.85
C ASN A 56 -2.07 -8.67 -3.58
N LYS A 57 -2.56 -9.75 -2.97
CA LYS A 57 -3.52 -10.68 -3.60
C LYS A 57 -4.65 -10.99 -2.65
N VAL A 58 -5.88 -10.78 -3.10
CA VAL A 58 -7.10 -11.06 -2.32
C VAL A 58 -7.17 -12.52 -1.88
N GLN A 59 -6.79 -13.46 -2.74
CA GLN A 59 -6.81 -14.89 -2.42
C GLN A 59 -5.84 -15.25 -1.29
N GLU A 60 -4.64 -14.66 -1.30
CA GLU A 60 -3.66 -14.86 -0.24
C GLU A 60 -4.17 -14.27 1.08
N ALA A 61 -4.71 -13.05 1.05
CA ALA A 61 -5.30 -12.41 2.22
C ALA A 61 -6.46 -13.25 2.81
N LYS A 62 -7.35 -13.75 1.96
CA LYS A 62 -8.49 -14.58 2.35
C LYS A 62 -8.08 -15.87 3.09
N ALA A 63 -6.97 -16.47 2.66
CA ALA A 63 -6.43 -17.66 3.34
C ALA A 63 -5.65 -17.32 4.62
N LYS A 64 -4.95 -16.16 4.65
CA LYS A 64 -4.03 -15.78 5.72
C LYS A 64 -4.72 -15.07 6.89
N ILE A 65 -5.61 -14.13 6.62
CA ILE A 65 -6.24 -13.28 7.65
C ILE A 65 -6.91 -14.11 8.77
N PRO A 66 -7.69 -15.17 8.48
CA PRO A 66 -8.32 -15.98 9.52
C PRO A 66 -7.33 -16.70 10.46
N LEU A 67 -6.08 -16.88 10.02
CA LEU A 67 -5.01 -17.53 10.79
C LEU A 67 -4.21 -16.53 11.65
N CYS A 68 -4.57 -15.26 11.62
CA CYS A 68 -3.89 -14.17 12.32
C CYS A 68 -4.79 -13.57 13.40
N PRO A 69 -4.24 -12.86 14.42
CA PRO A 69 -5.04 -12.20 15.44
C PRO A 69 -6.08 -11.23 14.87
N GLY A 70 -7.33 -11.30 15.34
CA GLY A 70 -8.45 -10.50 14.80
C GLY A 70 -8.34 -8.99 14.99
N ARG A 71 -7.40 -8.51 15.83
CA ARG A 71 -7.12 -7.08 16.01
C ARG A 71 -6.25 -6.46 14.92
N LEU A 72 -5.73 -7.27 13.99
CA LEU A 72 -4.85 -6.77 12.93
C LEU A 72 -5.66 -6.05 11.85
N ARG A 73 -5.07 -4.99 11.33
CA ARG A 73 -5.62 -4.17 10.27
C ARG A 73 -4.95 -4.53 8.95
N TRP A 74 -5.73 -4.60 7.89
CA TRP A 74 -5.27 -5.08 6.59
C TRP A 74 -5.61 -4.11 5.48
N GLN A 75 -4.65 -3.83 4.60
CA GLN A 75 -4.85 -2.96 3.44
C GLN A 75 -4.44 -3.67 2.15
N MET A 76 -5.23 -3.47 1.10
CA MET A 76 -4.91 -3.95 -0.24
C MET A 76 -3.94 -2.98 -0.91
N ILE A 77 -2.77 -3.47 -1.31
CA ILE A 77 -1.70 -2.64 -1.88
C ILE A 77 -1.21 -3.14 -3.25
N GLY A 78 -1.73 -4.23 -3.77
CA GLY A 78 -1.44 -4.75 -5.10
C GLY A 78 -2.59 -4.50 -6.06
N HIS A 79 -2.34 -4.64 -7.35
CA HIS A 79 -3.37 -4.47 -8.38
C HIS A 79 -4.61 -5.32 -8.09
N LEU A 80 -5.76 -4.67 -8.05
CA LEU A 80 -7.05 -5.30 -7.74
C LEU A 80 -7.86 -5.52 -9.02
N GLN A 81 -8.14 -6.78 -9.31
CA GLN A 81 -9.06 -7.13 -10.40
C GLN A 81 -10.51 -6.90 -9.99
N SER A 82 -11.35 -6.40 -10.90
CA SER A 82 -12.75 -6.06 -10.62
C SER A 82 -13.55 -7.24 -10.06
N ASN A 83 -13.31 -8.47 -10.53
CA ASN A 83 -13.98 -9.67 -10.03
C ASN A 83 -13.58 -10.07 -8.59
N LYS A 84 -12.63 -9.38 -7.98
CA LYS A 84 -12.19 -9.57 -6.58
C LYS A 84 -12.66 -8.47 -5.64
N CYS A 85 -13.33 -7.42 -6.14
CA CYS A 85 -13.78 -6.29 -5.33
C CYS A 85 -14.68 -6.69 -4.17
N ARG A 86 -15.57 -7.68 -4.36
CA ARG A 86 -16.43 -8.21 -3.29
C ARG A 86 -15.63 -8.64 -2.07
N ASP A 87 -14.65 -9.50 -2.30
CA ASP A 87 -13.83 -10.06 -1.22
C ASP A 87 -12.85 -9.00 -0.68
N ALA A 88 -12.34 -8.09 -1.54
CA ALA A 88 -11.47 -7.01 -1.12
C ALA A 88 -12.18 -6.04 -0.16
N VAL A 89 -13.39 -5.60 -0.49
CA VAL A 89 -14.20 -4.73 0.38
C VAL A 89 -14.53 -5.41 1.72
N HIS A 90 -14.69 -6.73 1.72
CA HIS A 90 -14.93 -7.49 2.95
C HIS A 90 -13.69 -7.56 3.85
N LEU A 91 -12.53 -7.84 3.26
CA LEU A 91 -11.30 -8.21 3.99
C LEU A 91 -10.47 -7.00 4.43
N PHE A 92 -10.46 -5.94 3.65
CA PHE A 92 -9.56 -4.81 3.88
C PHE A 92 -10.27 -3.60 4.46
N GLU A 93 -9.54 -2.83 5.26
CA GLU A 93 -9.99 -1.53 5.76
C GLU A 93 -9.74 -0.37 4.78
N MET A 94 -8.80 -0.56 3.84
CA MET A 94 -8.44 0.41 2.80
C MET A 94 -7.91 -0.31 1.56
N ILE A 95 -8.23 0.23 0.39
CA ILE A 95 -7.67 -0.21 -0.91
C ILE A 95 -6.81 0.91 -1.46
N GLN A 96 -5.49 0.68 -1.57
CA GLN A 96 -4.52 1.70 -2.00
C GLN A 96 -4.26 1.70 -3.52
N SER A 97 -4.79 0.74 -4.24
CA SER A 97 -4.46 0.46 -5.64
C SER A 97 -5.61 0.72 -6.60
N VAL A 98 -6.36 1.80 -6.38
CA VAL A 98 -7.42 2.22 -7.31
C VAL A 98 -6.77 2.96 -8.48
N ASP A 99 -6.81 2.34 -9.66
CA ASP A 99 -6.07 2.75 -10.86
C ASP A 99 -6.95 3.14 -12.04
N THR A 100 -8.26 2.93 -11.93
CA THR A 100 -9.24 3.27 -12.97
C THR A 100 -10.60 3.65 -12.38
N PRO A 101 -11.41 4.49 -13.07
CA PRO A 101 -12.77 4.79 -12.62
C PRO A 101 -13.65 3.56 -12.52
N GLY A 102 -13.57 2.64 -13.49
CA GLY A 102 -14.37 1.41 -13.47
C GLY A 102 -14.05 0.52 -12.27
N LEU A 103 -12.80 0.51 -11.79
CA LEU A 103 -12.45 -0.19 -10.54
C LEU A 103 -13.06 0.55 -9.32
N ALA A 104 -13.01 1.87 -9.29
CA ALA A 104 -13.61 2.67 -8.24
C ALA A 104 -15.13 2.45 -8.15
N GLU A 105 -15.83 2.44 -9.29
CA GLU A 105 -17.27 2.15 -9.38
C GLU A 105 -17.59 0.74 -8.87
N GLU A 106 -16.79 -0.25 -9.23
CA GLU A 106 -16.99 -1.62 -8.76
C GLU A 106 -16.77 -1.77 -7.25
N ILE A 107 -15.75 -1.08 -6.69
CA ILE A 107 -15.54 -1.00 -5.24
C ILE A 107 -16.73 -0.31 -4.58
N ASN A 108 -17.19 0.83 -5.10
CA ASN A 108 -18.37 1.55 -4.61
C ASN A 108 -19.61 0.64 -4.56
N ARG A 109 -19.88 -0.09 -5.64
CA ARG A 109 -21.00 -1.04 -5.73
C ARG A 109 -20.95 -2.12 -4.66
N TRP A 110 -19.77 -2.69 -4.38
CA TRP A 110 -19.62 -3.71 -3.35
C TRP A 110 -19.61 -3.14 -1.94
N ALA A 111 -19.09 -1.93 -1.75
CA ALA A 111 -19.16 -1.22 -0.47
C ALA A 111 -20.62 -0.92 -0.10
N GLU A 112 -21.44 -0.49 -1.05
CA GLU A 112 -22.87 -0.30 -0.85
C GLU A 112 -23.59 -1.58 -0.45
N LYS A 113 -23.36 -2.70 -1.19
CA LYS A 113 -23.96 -4.01 -0.88
C LYS A 113 -23.57 -4.55 0.48
N GLN A 114 -22.42 -4.15 1.00
CA GLN A 114 -21.91 -4.57 2.32
C GLN A 114 -22.18 -3.52 3.41
N ALA A 115 -22.93 -2.48 3.13
CA ALA A 115 -23.25 -1.37 4.03
C ALA A 115 -21.98 -0.74 4.66
N LYS A 116 -20.89 -0.63 3.86
CA LYS A 116 -19.61 -0.03 4.23
C LYS A 116 -19.38 1.27 3.46
N THR A 117 -18.50 2.11 3.98
CA THR A 117 -17.78 3.11 3.22
C THR A 117 -16.33 2.68 3.14
N MET A 118 -15.73 2.70 1.94
CA MET A 118 -14.40 2.18 1.69
C MET A 118 -13.40 3.32 1.48
N PRO A 119 -12.45 3.51 2.41
CA PRO A 119 -11.30 4.37 2.20
C PRO A 119 -10.45 3.84 1.05
N VAL A 120 -10.06 4.73 0.13
CA VAL A 120 -9.21 4.36 -1.00
C VAL A 120 -8.08 5.36 -1.20
N LEU A 121 -6.96 4.87 -1.76
CA LEU A 121 -5.95 5.72 -2.37
C LEU A 121 -5.97 5.52 -3.88
N LEU A 122 -5.75 6.60 -4.61
CA LEU A 122 -5.66 6.56 -6.06
C LEU A 122 -4.20 6.28 -6.46
N GLU A 123 -3.99 5.17 -7.18
CA GLU A 123 -2.65 4.78 -7.64
C GLU A 123 -2.25 5.61 -8.85
N VAL A 124 -1.07 6.23 -8.78
CA VAL A 124 -0.55 7.13 -9.81
C VAL A 124 0.72 6.56 -10.43
N ASN A 125 0.73 6.44 -11.76
CA ASN A 125 1.89 6.07 -12.56
C ASN A 125 2.67 7.33 -12.97
N LEU A 126 3.63 7.72 -12.14
CA LEU A 126 4.46 8.91 -12.37
C LEU A 126 5.65 8.64 -13.29
N ALA A 127 6.03 7.38 -13.48
CA ALA A 127 7.15 7.01 -14.34
C ALA A 127 6.75 6.94 -15.83
N GLY A 128 5.45 6.92 -16.14
CA GLY A 128 4.94 6.82 -17.51
C GLY A 128 5.21 5.47 -18.17
N GLU A 129 5.53 4.44 -17.40
CA GLU A 129 5.75 3.10 -17.92
C GLU A 129 4.41 2.47 -18.33
N SER A 130 4.24 2.18 -19.61
CA SER A 130 2.99 1.64 -20.18
C SER A 130 2.58 0.28 -19.61
N THR A 131 3.52 -0.45 -19.02
CA THR A 131 3.29 -1.77 -18.38
C THR A 131 2.85 -1.67 -16.92
N LYS A 132 2.84 -0.48 -16.32
CA LYS A 132 2.44 -0.27 -14.92
C LYS A 132 1.02 0.26 -14.81
N PHE A 133 0.34 -0.17 -13.76
CA PHE A 133 -0.97 0.33 -13.37
C PHE A 133 -0.89 1.74 -12.81
N GLY A 134 -2.02 2.40 -12.69
CA GLY A 134 -2.16 3.74 -12.11
C GLY A 134 -2.63 4.79 -13.11
N PHE A 135 -3.27 5.80 -12.59
CA PHE A 135 -3.65 6.98 -13.37
C PHE A 135 -2.41 7.76 -13.83
N SER A 136 -2.43 8.32 -15.04
CA SER A 136 -1.55 9.45 -15.33
C SER A 136 -1.99 10.69 -14.52
N PRO A 137 -1.08 11.62 -14.17
CA PRO A 137 -1.46 12.84 -13.43
C PRO A 137 -2.62 13.61 -14.05
N ASP A 138 -2.58 13.84 -15.36
CA ASP A 138 -3.63 14.59 -16.08
C ASP A 138 -4.97 13.89 -16.04
N ARG A 139 -4.97 12.56 -16.24
CA ARG A 139 -6.17 11.75 -16.17
C ARG A 139 -6.76 11.75 -14.77
N LEU A 140 -5.92 11.61 -13.74
CA LEU A 140 -6.37 11.69 -12.35
C LEU A 140 -7.07 13.02 -12.07
N LEU A 141 -6.44 14.14 -12.44
CA LEU A 141 -7.03 15.46 -12.23
C LEU A 141 -8.35 15.62 -12.99
N ALA A 142 -8.46 15.09 -14.22
CA ALA A 142 -9.71 15.15 -14.99
C ALA A 142 -10.85 14.37 -14.32
N GLU A 143 -10.58 13.18 -13.78
CA GLU A 143 -11.57 12.24 -13.26
C GLU A 143 -11.83 12.40 -11.75
N LEU A 144 -11.02 13.17 -11.03
CA LEU A 144 -11.02 13.28 -9.58
C LEU A 144 -12.39 13.66 -8.99
N GLY A 145 -13.09 14.60 -9.62
CA GLY A 145 -14.42 15.01 -9.17
C GLY A 145 -15.45 13.88 -9.25
N ALA A 146 -15.44 13.10 -10.32
CA ALA A 146 -16.32 11.95 -10.48
C ALA A 146 -15.99 10.82 -9.49
N LEU A 147 -14.69 10.57 -9.24
CA LEU A 147 -14.25 9.59 -8.27
C LEU A 147 -14.67 9.97 -6.84
N ASN A 148 -14.53 11.24 -6.48
CA ASN A 148 -14.90 11.73 -5.15
C ASN A 148 -16.42 11.82 -4.94
N ALA A 149 -17.22 11.83 -6.02
CA ALA A 149 -18.68 11.83 -5.95
C ALA A 149 -19.29 10.42 -5.71
N LEU A 150 -18.51 9.36 -5.73
CA LEU A 150 -18.97 8.00 -5.45
C LEU A 150 -19.36 7.84 -3.98
N PRO A 151 -20.64 7.52 -3.65
CA PRO A 151 -21.17 7.70 -2.29
C PRO A 151 -20.64 6.71 -1.25
N LYS A 152 -19.99 5.63 -1.67
CA LYS A 152 -19.44 4.59 -0.80
C LYS A 152 -17.93 4.44 -0.90
N ILE A 153 -17.27 5.45 -1.48
CA ILE A 153 -15.82 5.59 -1.51
C ILE A 153 -15.43 6.88 -0.79
N GLU A 154 -14.38 6.82 -0.03
CA GLU A 154 -13.69 8.00 0.52
C GLU A 154 -12.27 8.05 -0.05
N VAL A 155 -11.99 9.06 -0.87
CA VAL A 155 -10.65 9.28 -1.41
C VAL A 155 -9.79 9.91 -0.31
N HIS A 156 -8.88 9.12 0.26
CA HIS A 156 -8.02 9.53 1.36
C HIS A 156 -6.62 9.96 0.92
N GLY A 157 -6.28 9.87 -0.36
CA GLY A 157 -4.96 10.27 -0.84
C GLY A 157 -4.50 9.57 -2.09
N LEU A 158 -3.18 9.64 -2.29
CA LEU A 158 -2.52 9.07 -3.45
C LEU A 158 -1.52 7.97 -3.05
N MET A 159 -1.31 7.04 -3.97
CA MET A 159 -0.30 5.99 -3.86
C MET A 159 0.55 5.95 -5.11
N THR A 160 1.84 5.65 -4.99
CA THR A 160 2.70 5.32 -6.14
C THR A 160 3.70 4.24 -5.81
N ILE A 161 4.11 3.50 -6.84
CA ILE A 161 5.19 2.52 -6.79
C ILE A 161 6.32 3.05 -7.66
N ALA A 162 7.36 3.57 -7.02
CA ALA A 162 8.55 4.03 -7.73
C ALA A 162 9.28 2.85 -8.42
N PRO A 163 9.93 3.07 -9.57
CA PRO A 163 10.82 2.07 -10.14
C PRO A 163 11.98 1.78 -9.18
N TRP A 164 12.46 0.55 -9.24
CA TRP A 164 13.65 0.22 -8.46
C TRP A 164 14.87 1.03 -8.94
N ALA A 165 15.60 1.60 -8.00
CA ALA A 165 16.84 2.31 -8.27
C ALA A 165 17.91 1.88 -7.26
N PRO A 166 19.17 1.68 -7.70
CA PRO A 166 20.27 1.33 -6.78
C PRO A 166 20.57 2.46 -5.78
N GLU A 167 20.32 3.69 -6.15
CA GLU A 167 20.47 4.89 -5.31
C GLU A 167 19.09 5.47 -5.01
N PRO A 168 18.65 5.49 -3.74
CA PRO A 168 17.31 5.99 -3.36
C PRO A 168 17.04 7.43 -3.80
N GLU A 169 18.06 8.26 -3.88
CA GLU A 169 17.94 9.66 -4.29
C GLU A 169 17.43 9.83 -5.74
N LYS A 170 17.66 8.84 -6.60
CA LYS A 170 17.18 8.89 -7.98
C LYS A 170 15.66 8.87 -8.11
N VAL A 171 14.95 8.35 -7.11
CA VAL A 171 13.48 8.33 -7.09
C VAL A 171 12.87 9.51 -6.32
N ARG A 172 13.67 10.34 -5.64
CA ARG A 172 13.19 11.54 -4.93
C ARG A 172 12.31 12.45 -5.81
N PRO A 173 12.66 12.76 -7.07
CA PRO A 173 11.81 13.59 -7.92
C PRO A 173 10.41 13.02 -8.15
N LEU A 174 10.25 11.69 -8.17
CA LEU A 174 8.93 11.04 -8.29
C LEU A 174 8.08 11.25 -7.03
N PHE A 175 8.68 11.10 -5.86
CA PHE A 175 7.98 11.33 -4.59
C PHE A 175 7.55 12.80 -4.44
N ARG A 176 8.41 13.74 -4.86
CA ARG A 176 8.07 15.16 -4.89
C ARG A 176 6.90 15.44 -5.84
N LYS A 177 6.91 14.88 -7.05
CA LYS A 177 5.80 15.00 -8.00
C LYS A 177 4.48 14.45 -7.41
N LEU A 178 4.52 13.33 -6.69
CA LEU A 178 3.30 12.82 -6.04
C LEU A 178 2.77 13.78 -4.98
N ARG A 179 3.65 14.36 -4.17
CA ARG A 179 3.26 15.38 -3.18
C ARG A 179 2.64 16.60 -3.84
N GLU A 180 3.25 17.12 -4.90
CA GLU A 180 2.72 18.25 -5.66
C GLU A 180 1.36 17.93 -6.29
N LEU A 181 1.21 16.75 -6.88
CA LEU A 181 -0.06 16.29 -7.43
C LEU A 181 -1.15 16.18 -6.35
N LYS A 182 -0.78 15.70 -5.15
CA LYS A 182 -1.73 15.66 -4.02
C LYS A 182 -2.23 17.07 -3.69
N LEU A 183 -1.36 18.08 -3.63
CA LEU A 183 -1.77 19.47 -3.37
C LEU A 183 -2.73 19.99 -4.45
N GLN A 184 -2.49 19.65 -5.72
CA GLN A 184 -3.42 20.00 -6.81
C GLN A 184 -4.78 19.31 -6.66
N CYS A 185 -4.78 18.04 -6.22
CA CYS A 185 -6.01 17.32 -5.94
C CYS A 185 -6.79 17.96 -4.76
N GLU A 186 -6.10 18.35 -3.69
CA GLU A 186 -6.69 19.01 -2.53
C GLU A 186 -7.31 20.36 -2.91
N ASP A 187 -6.61 21.18 -3.69
CA ASP A 187 -7.11 22.45 -4.20
C ASP A 187 -8.38 22.24 -5.05
N LYS A 188 -8.35 21.28 -5.96
CA LYS A 188 -9.49 20.95 -6.81
C LYS A 188 -10.71 20.43 -6.04
N LEU A 189 -10.51 19.67 -4.97
CA LEU A 189 -11.58 19.12 -4.13
C LEU A 189 -12.07 20.10 -3.06
N GLY A 190 -11.28 21.10 -2.71
CA GLY A 190 -11.52 21.94 -1.54
C GLY A 190 -11.45 21.15 -0.23
N ALA A 191 -10.72 20.03 -0.19
CA ALA A 191 -10.64 19.11 0.93
C ALA A 191 -9.25 18.50 1.06
N SER A 192 -8.85 18.17 2.30
CA SER A 192 -7.55 17.54 2.57
C SER A 192 -7.56 16.06 2.22
N LEU A 193 -6.45 15.60 1.65
CA LEU A 193 -6.15 14.20 1.39
C LEU A 193 -5.05 13.73 2.35
N PRO A 194 -5.38 13.04 3.47
CA PRO A 194 -4.43 12.82 4.55
C PRO A 194 -3.26 11.91 4.21
N HIS A 195 -3.35 11.11 3.13
CA HIS A 195 -2.37 10.08 2.86
C HIS A 195 -1.56 10.26 1.58
N LEU A 196 -0.25 10.08 1.73
CA LEU A 196 0.70 9.80 0.65
C LEU A 196 1.35 8.44 0.94
N SER A 197 0.92 7.41 0.22
CA SER A 197 1.50 6.08 0.31
C SER A 197 2.59 5.92 -0.74
N MET A 198 3.83 6.02 -0.32
CA MET A 198 5.01 5.91 -1.15
C MET A 198 6.24 5.52 -0.33
N GLY A 199 7.21 4.90 -0.96
CA GLY A 199 8.41 4.38 -0.30
C GLY A 199 8.28 2.92 0.13
N MET A 200 9.30 2.15 -0.21
CA MET A 200 9.48 0.73 0.08
C MET A 200 10.82 0.49 0.79
N SER A 201 11.21 -0.75 1.01
CA SER A 201 12.42 -1.13 1.77
C SER A 201 13.71 -0.42 1.33
N GLY A 202 13.84 -0.05 0.05
CA GLY A 202 15.04 0.57 -0.49
C GLY A 202 15.04 2.11 -0.47
N ASP A 203 13.88 2.75 -0.36
CA ASP A 203 13.73 4.20 -0.64
C ASP A 203 12.79 4.94 0.33
N PHE A 204 12.26 4.25 1.36
CA PHE A 204 11.28 4.85 2.28
C PHE A 204 11.78 6.07 3.04
N THR A 205 13.08 6.15 3.33
CA THR A 205 13.65 7.31 4.03
C THR A 205 13.54 8.58 3.17
N VAL A 206 13.84 8.46 1.89
CA VAL A 206 13.69 9.55 0.91
C VAL A 206 12.20 9.90 0.71
N ALA A 207 11.34 8.88 0.66
CA ALA A 207 9.89 9.10 0.57
C ALA A 207 9.34 9.86 1.79
N ILE A 208 9.83 9.57 3.00
CA ILE A 208 9.46 10.30 4.23
C ILE A 208 9.87 11.75 4.14
N GLU A 209 11.08 12.04 3.69
CA GLU A 209 11.58 13.40 3.49
C GLU A 209 10.75 14.17 2.46
N GLU A 210 10.20 13.50 1.46
CA GLU A 210 9.28 14.08 0.47
C GLU A 210 7.80 14.04 0.89
N GLY A 211 7.49 13.66 2.14
CA GLY A 211 6.16 13.82 2.71
C GLY A 211 5.31 12.54 2.80
N ALA A 212 5.87 11.35 2.59
CA ALA A 212 5.13 10.10 2.78
C ALA A 212 4.48 10.03 4.17
N THR A 213 3.24 9.60 4.23
CA THR A 213 2.51 9.33 5.48
C THR A 213 2.32 7.83 5.72
N ILE A 214 2.46 7.02 4.66
CA ILE A 214 2.46 5.56 4.74
C ILE A 214 3.68 5.05 3.97
N VAL A 215 4.52 4.26 4.64
CA VAL A 215 5.64 3.53 4.01
C VAL A 215 5.36 2.03 4.05
N ARG A 216 5.64 1.33 2.94
CA ARG A 216 5.30 -0.08 2.73
C ARG A 216 6.54 -0.95 2.76
N ILE A 217 6.81 -1.57 3.90
CA ILE A 217 8.06 -2.28 4.15
C ILE A 217 7.84 -3.79 4.17
N GLY A 218 8.48 -4.50 3.27
CA GLY A 218 8.46 -5.97 3.19
C GLY A 218 9.82 -6.57 3.53
N THR A 219 10.73 -6.56 2.56
CA THR A 219 12.03 -7.26 2.67
C THR A 219 12.91 -6.76 3.81
N ALA A 220 12.91 -5.46 4.10
CA ALA A 220 13.68 -4.93 5.23
C ALA A 220 13.12 -5.38 6.59
N LEU A 221 11.85 -5.79 6.65
CA LEU A 221 11.21 -6.28 7.88
C LEU A 221 11.30 -7.81 7.97
N PHE A 222 10.76 -8.52 6.96
CA PHE A 222 10.60 -9.97 6.99
C PHE A 222 11.79 -10.76 6.39
N GLY A 223 12.75 -10.07 5.77
CA GLY A 223 13.79 -10.71 4.98
C GLY A 223 13.31 -11.14 3.58
N PRO A 224 14.13 -11.91 2.85
CA PRO A 224 13.77 -12.44 1.55
C PRO A 224 12.62 -13.45 1.69
N ARG A 225 11.74 -13.48 0.68
CA ARG A 225 10.61 -14.42 0.68
C ARG A 225 11.12 -15.87 0.71
N PRO A 226 10.48 -16.76 1.50
CA PRO A 226 10.73 -18.18 1.41
C PRO A 226 10.54 -18.64 -0.06
N LYS A 227 11.50 -19.34 -0.61
CA LYS A 227 11.29 -19.98 -1.92
C LYS A 227 10.11 -20.93 -1.78
N ALA A 228 9.09 -20.80 -2.64
CA ALA A 228 8.00 -21.77 -2.69
C ALA A 228 8.60 -23.17 -2.78
N ALA A 229 8.22 -24.05 -1.86
CA ALA A 229 8.62 -25.44 -1.94
C ALA A 229 8.21 -25.95 -3.31
N ARG A 230 9.20 -26.41 -4.10
CA ARG A 230 8.92 -27.04 -5.40
C ARG A 230 8.02 -28.23 -5.09
N PRO A 231 6.84 -28.35 -5.73
CA PRO A 231 6.03 -29.55 -5.53
C PRO A 231 6.91 -30.78 -5.81
N PRO A 232 6.78 -31.85 -5.02
CA PRO A 232 7.53 -33.07 -5.27
C PRO A 232 7.31 -33.46 -6.74
N ALA A 233 8.39 -33.75 -7.44
CA ALA A 233 8.30 -34.29 -8.81
C ALA A 233 7.36 -35.50 -8.73
N SER A 234 6.28 -35.47 -9.51
CA SER A 234 5.43 -36.64 -9.67
C SER A 234 6.36 -37.75 -10.16
N GLU A 235 6.62 -38.74 -9.31
CA GLU A 235 7.26 -39.97 -9.72
C GLU A 235 6.39 -40.54 -10.84
N GLY A 236 6.88 -40.47 -12.06
CA GLY A 236 6.27 -41.11 -13.20
C GLY A 236 6.27 -42.61 -12.93
N GLY A 237 5.10 -43.15 -12.62
CA GLY A 237 4.86 -44.57 -12.65
C GLY A 237 5.11 -45.08 -14.07
N GLY A 238 6.01 -46.03 -14.19
CA GLY A 238 6.27 -46.78 -15.40
C GLY A 238 5.14 -47.74 -15.80
#